data_76c4afdb2d8597eeae1de4d59b74406a
#
_entry.id   76c4afdb2d8597eeae1de4d59b74406a
#
_cell.length_a   1.000
_cell.length_b   1.000
_cell.length_c   1.000
_cell.angle_alpha   90.00
_cell.angle_beta   90.00
_cell.angle_gamma   90.00
#
_symmetry.space_group_name_H-M   'P 1'
#
loop_
_entity.id
_entity.type
_entity.pdbx_description
1 polymer ?
#
loop_
_entity_poly.entity_id
_entity_poly.type
_entity_poly.pdbx_seq_one_letter_code
_entity_poly.pdbx_strand_id
1 'polypeptide(L)'
;MKVININKIDTNREFLCENEKYKTIFFKFDEGKGFPNHTHNGYASIQVIDGIVDMKFENGETFELKCGDFLPFDARIEHNVIARVTSKVLVTIIK
;
A
#
# COMPACT_ATOMS: atom_id res chain seq x y z
N MET A 1 18.58 13.15 -5.84
CA MET A 1 18.38 11.69 -5.67
C MET A 1 18.96 11.26 -4.35
N LYS A 2 18.29 10.39 -3.63
CA LYS A 2 18.64 10.05 -2.26
C LYS A 2 18.15 8.64 -1.94
N VAL A 3 18.99 7.84 -1.30
CA VAL A 3 18.61 6.51 -0.83
C VAL A 3 17.81 6.66 0.45
N ILE A 4 16.69 5.93 0.52
CA ILE A 4 15.84 5.89 1.72
C ILE A 4 15.87 4.46 2.25
N ASN A 5 16.23 4.32 3.53
CA ASN A 5 16.19 3.02 4.20
C ASN A 5 14.83 2.88 4.89
N ILE A 6 13.99 2.00 4.38
CA ILE A 6 12.64 1.77 4.88
C ILE A 6 12.65 1.39 6.36
N ASN A 7 13.66 0.61 6.80
CA ASN A 7 13.75 0.17 8.18
C ASN A 7 14.04 1.30 9.18
N LYS A 8 14.44 2.47 8.69
CA LYS A 8 14.73 3.65 9.53
C LYS A 8 13.55 4.64 9.60
N ILE A 9 12.46 4.35 8.92
CA ILE A 9 11.26 5.20 8.97
C ILE A 9 10.53 4.92 10.28
N ASP A 10 10.31 5.97 11.07
CA ASP A 10 9.67 5.86 12.39
C ASP A 10 8.29 6.54 12.43
N THR A 11 7.79 6.99 11.29
CA THR A 11 6.45 7.56 11.15
C THR A 11 5.48 6.52 10.61
N ASN A 12 4.17 6.79 10.74
CA ASN A 12 3.13 5.90 10.22
C ASN A 12 2.84 6.14 8.75
N ARG A 13 3.30 7.25 8.21
CA ARG A 13 3.09 7.61 6.81
C ARG A 13 4.24 8.51 6.37
N GLU A 14 4.84 8.19 5.23
CA GLU A 14 5.90 9.02 4.68
C GLU A 14 5.91 8.95 3.17
N PHE A 15 5.92 10.10 2.52
CA PHE A 15 6.10 10.18 1.07
C PHE A 15 7.57 9.94 0.75
N LEU A 16 7.85 8.87 0.00
CA LEU A 16 9.21 8.50 -0.37
C LEU A 16 9.68 9.22 -1.63
N CYS A 17 8.79 9.37 -2.58
CA CYS A 17 9.04 10.16 -3.78
C CYS A 17 7.72 10.62 -4.38
N GLU A 18 7.78 11.73 -5.09
CA GLU A 18 6.65 12.21 -5.87
C GLU A 18 7.18 13.02 -7.06
N ASN A 19 6.67 12.72 -8.23
CA ASN A 19 6.94 13.47 -9.44
C ASN A 19 5.67 13.51 -10.30
N GLU A 20 5.77 14.00 -11.53
CA GLU A 20 4.60 14.14 -12.39
C GLU A 20 4.05 12.82 -12.92
N LYS A 21 4.77 11.70 -12.75
CA LYS A 21 4.39 10.39 -13.30
C LYS A 21 3.89 9.44 -12.23
N TYR A 22 4.45 9.50 -11.02
CA TYR A 22 4.04 8.59 -9.95
C TYR A 22 4.41 9.17 -8.58
N LYS A 23 3.86 8.55 -7.55
CA LYS A 23 4.30 8.77 -6.16
C LYS A 23 4.34 7.45 -5.42
N THR A 24 5.29 7.31 -4.50
CA THR A 24 5.40 6.15 -3.62
C THR A 24 5.32 6.61 -2.18
N ILE A 25 4.46 5.96 -1.41
CA ILE A 25 4.18 6.31 -0.02
C ILE A 25 4.41 5.08 0.84
N PHE A 26 5.13 5.26 1.95
CA PHE A 26 5.25 4.27 2.99
C PHE A 26 4.10 4.42 3.99
N PHE A 27 3.52 3.30 4.41
CA PHE A 27 2.54 3.27 5.48
C PHE A 27 2.89 2.19 6.50
N LYS A 28 2.70 2.51 7.77
CA LYS A 28 2.67 1.55 8.86
C LYS A 28 1.26 1.53 9.42
N PHE A 29 0.64 0.36 9.44
CA PHE A 29 -0.69 0.16 9.99
C PHE A 29 -0.61 -0.67 11.27
N ASP A 30 -1.28 -0.21 12.32
CA ASP A 30 -1.54 -1.06 13.47
C ASP A 30 -2.55 -2.15 13.09
N GLU A 31 -2.57 -3.24 13.85
CA GLU A 31 -3.53 -4.32 13.65
C GLU A 31 -4.95 -3.76 13.56
N GLY A 32 -5.69 -4.18 12.54
CA GLY A 32 -7.06 -3.75 12.28
C GLY A 32 -7.20 -2.41 11.57
N LYS A 33 -6.10 -1.70 11.32
CA LYS A 33 -6.11 -0.41 10.61
C LYS A 33 -5.71 -0.59 9.16
N GLY A 34 -5.93 0.42 8.36
CA GLY A 34 -5.61 0.42 6.92
C GLY A 34 -6.33 1.53 6.20
N PHE A 35 -6.80 1.23 4.98
CA PHE A 35 -7.57 2.17 4.17
C PHE A 35 -9.01 1.68 4.03
N PRO A 36 -10.01 2.58 4.23
CA PRO A 36 -11.40 2.26 3.91
C PRO A 36 -11.57 2.10 2.39
N ASN A 37 -12.76 1.69 1.97
CA ASN A 37 -13.10 1.60 0.56
C ASN A 37 -12.83 2.93 -0.15
N HIS A 38 -12.07 2.89 -1.23
CA HIS A 38 -11.72 4.06 -2.02
C HIS A 38 -11.34 3.65 -3.44
N THR A 39 -11.22 4.64 -4.30
CA THR A 39 -10.73 4.48 -5.68
C THR A 39 -9.65 5.50 -5.97
N HIS A 40 -8.88 5.22 -7.00
CA HIS A 40 -7.93 6.14 -7.59
C HIS A 40 -8.11 6.09 -9.11
N ASN A 41 -7.81 7.17 -9.79
CA ASN A 41 -8.06 7.29 -11.23
C ASN A 41 -6.93 6.69 -12.06
N GLY A 42 -6.66 5.42 -11.89
CA GLY A 42 -5.62 4.73 -12.68
C GLY A 42 -5.10 3.48 -12.00
N TYR A 43 -3.83 3.23 -12.20
CA TYR A 43 -3.16 2.03 -11.71
C TYR A 43 -2.31 2.32 -10.50
N ALA A 44 -2.13 1.29 -9.67
CA ALA A 44 -1.31 1.36 -8.47
C ALA A 44 -0.66 0.01 -8.21
N SER A 45 0.22 -0.02 -7.23
CA SER A 45 0.76 -1.27 -6.70
C SER A 45 0.92 -1.15 -5.20
N ILE A 46 0.88 -2.28 -4.53
CA ILE A 46 1.17 -2.38 -3.10
C ILE A 46 2.19 -3.49 -2.89
N GLN A 47 3.18 -3.22 -2.04
CA GLN A 47 4.19 -4.18 -1.65
C GLN A 47 4.22 -4.26 -0.13
N VAL A 48 4.13 -5.47 0.42
CA VAL A 48 4.22 -5.69 1.86
C VAL A 48 5.69 -5.86 2.24
N ILE A 49 6.17 -4.97 3.11
CA ILE A 49 7.54 -5.00 3.62
C ILE A 49 7.59 -5.87 4.87
N ASP A 50 6.56 -5.79 5.72
CA ASP A 50 6.46 -6.54 6.97
C ASP A 50 5.00 -6.74 7.31
N GLY A 51 4.65 -7.86 7.92
CA GLY A 51 3.30 -8.15 8.37
C GLY A 51 2.43 -8.85 7.34
N ILE A 52 1.13 -8.74 7.52
CA ILE A 52 0.09 -9.37 6.68
C ILE A 52 -1.05 -8.38 6.53
N VAL A 53 -1.44 -8.11 5.28
CA VAL A 53 -2.61 -7.27 5.01
C VAL A 53 -3.60 -8.02 4.14
N ASP A 54 -4.88 -7.75 4.35
CA ASP A 54 -5.96 -8.25 3.51
C ASP A 54 -6.44 -7.11 2.63
N MET A 55 -6.60 -7.39 1.34
CA MET A 55 -7.06 -6.42 0.36
C MET A 55 -8.28 -6.98 -0.37
N LYS A 56 -9.36 -6.21 -0.39
CA LYS A 56 -10.62 -6.62 -0.99
C LYS A 56 -11.03 -5.62 -2.06
N PHE A 57 -11.48 -6.15 -3.19
CA PHE A 57 -11.98 -5.38 -4.32
C PHE A 57 -13.48 -5.57 -4.48
N GLU A 58 -14.15 -4.53 -4.96
CA GLU A 58 -15.60 -4.55 -5.23
C GLU A 58 -16.01 -5.64 -6.21
N ASN A 59 -15.12 -6.02 -7.14
CA ASN A 59 -15.38 -7.08 -8.12
C ASN A 59 -15.37 -8.49 -7.50
N GLY A 60 -15.19 -8.63 -6.18
CA GLY A 60 -15.18 -9.91 -5.47
C GLY A 60 -13.79 -10.51 -5.26
N GLU A 61 -12.76 -9.96 -5.88
CA GLU A 61 -11.40 -10.44 -5.65
C GLU A 61 -10.92 -10.07 -4.25
N THR A 62 -10.25 -10.99 -3.58
CA THR A 62 -9.65 -10.79 -2.26
C THR A 62 -8.25 -11.37 -2.26
N PHE A 63 -7.34 -10.68 -1.58
CA PHE A 63 -5.94 -11.10 -1.52
C PHE A 63 -5.43 -11.00 -0.08
N GLU A 64 -4.70 -12.03 0.35
CA GLU A 64 -3.89 -11.99 1.56
C GLU A 64 -2.45 -11.73 1.12
N LEU A 65 -1.89 -10.60 1.51
CA LEU A 65 -0.55 -10.20 1.13
C LEU A 65 0.38 -10.28 2.33
N LYS A 66 1.50 -10.96 2.16
CA LYS A 66 2.50 -11.19 3.20
C LYS A 66 3.81 -10.50 2.83
N CYS A 67 4.73 -10.47 3.77
CA CYS A 67 6.06 -9.90 3.57
C CYS A 67 6.68 -10.40 2.25
N GLY A 68 7.08 -9.48 1.40
CA GLY A 68 7.66 -9.75 0.08
C GLY A 68 6.65 -9.80 -1.06
N ASP A 69 5.34 -9.85 -0.77
CA ASP A 69 4.32 -9.88 -1.83
C ASP A 69 4.18 -8.50 -2.48
N PHE A 70 3.99 -8.52 -3.77
CA PHE A 70 3.77 -7.33 -4.60
C PHE A 70 2.51 -7.56 -5.44
N LEU A 71 1.54 -6.64 -5.33
CA LEU A 71 0.31 -6.70 -6.10
C LEU A 71 0.15 -5.44 -6.94
N PRO A 72 0.28 -5.53 -8.27
CA PRO A 72 -0.13 -4.44 -9.17
C PRO A 72 -1.65 -4.56 -9.37
N PHE A 73 -2.36 -3.44 -9.36
CA PHE A 73 -3.81 -3.47 -9.48
C PHE A 73 -4.37 -2.24 -10.18
N ASP A 74 -5.60 -2.39 -10.67
CA ASP A 74 -6.38 -1.30 -11.22
C ASP A 74 -7.12 -0.60 -10.09
N ALA A 75 -6.63 0.55 -9.69
CA ALA A 75 -7.15 1.28 -8.54
C ALA A 75 -8.50 1.98 -8.82
N ARG A 76 -9.00 1.92 -10.05
CA ARG A 76 -10.34 2.40 -10.40
C ARG A 76 -11.42 1.46 -9.84
N ILE A 77 -11.07 0.20 -9.58
CA ILE A 77 -11.95 -0.75 -8.90
C ILE A 77 -11.88 -0.43 -7.41
N GLU A 78 -13.03 -0.14 -6.80
CA GLU A 78 -13.09 0.19 -5.37
C GLU A 78 -12.47 -0.94 -4.53
N HIS A 79 -11.67 -0.55 -3.56
CA HIS A 79 -10.90 -1.50 -2.76
C HIS A 79 -10.61 -0.95 -1.37
N ASN A 80 -10.27 -1.86 -0.45
CA ASN A 80 -9.79 -1.51 0.88
C ASN A 80 -8.54 -2.32 1.22
N VAL A 81 -7.85 -1.90 2.26
CA VAL A 81 -6.68 -2.60 2.82
C VAL A 81 -6.84 -2.60 4.32
N ILE A 82 -6.74 -3.77 4.95
CA ILE A 82 -6.81 -3.91 6.41
C ILE A 82 -5.64 -4.76 6.88
N ALA A 83 -4.87 -4.23 7.82
CA ALA A 83 -3.76 -4.96 8.42
C ALA A 83 -4.29 -6.03 9.38
N ARG A 84 -3.91 -7.28 9.13
CA ARG A 84 -4.27 -8.40 10.01
C ARG A 84 -3.41 -8.38 11.26
N VAL A 85 -2.18 -7.94 11.13
CA VAL A 85 -1.23 -7.66 12.21
C VAL A 85 -0.58 -6.33 11.90
N THR A 86 0.16 -5.75 12.84
CA THR A 86 0.92 -4.53 12.56
C THR A 86 1.80 -4.75 11.32
N SER A 87 1.66 -3.90 10.32
CA SER A 87 2.24 -4.13 9.00
C SER A 87 2.82 -2.87 8.40
N LYS A 88 3.81 -3.05 7.53
CA LYS A 88 4.44 -1.98 6.77
C LYS A 88 4.30 -2.26 5.28
N VAL A 89 3.83 -1.28 4.53
CA VAL A 89 3.61 -1.42 3.10
C VAL A 89 4.15 -0.22 2.33
N LEU A 90 4.48 -0.46 1.07
CA LEU A 90 4.76 0.59 0.09
C LEU A 90 3.61 0.61 -0.92
N VAL A 91 3.06 1.78 -1.15
CA VAL A 91 2.02 1.98 -2.16
C VAL A 91 2.57 2.93 -3.22
N THR A 92 2.56 2.49 -4.46
CA THR A 92 2.94 3.32 -5.61
C THR A 92 1.68 3.62 -6.42
N ILE A 93 1.47 4.90 -6.68
CA ILE A 93 0.30 5.39 -7.43
C ILE A 93 0.81 6.03 -8.72
N ILE A 94 0.31 5.55 -9.86
CA ILE A 94 0.62 6.10 -11.17
C ILE A 94 -0.32 7.25 -11.45
N LYS A 95 0.23 8.38 -11.83
CA LYS A 95 -0.54 9.57 -12.14
C LYS A 95 -0.99 9.64 -13.60
#